data_b94140bc111b14cb4da222ce3c1c49a9
#
_entry.id   b94140bc111b14cb4da222ce3c1c49a9
#
_cell.length_a   1.000
_cell.length_b   1.000
_cell.length_c   1.000
_cell.angle_alpha   90.00
_cell.angle_beta   90.00
_cell.angle_gamma   90.00
#
_symmetry.space_group_name_H-M   'P 1'
#
loop_
_entity.id
_entity.type
_entity.pdbx_description
1 polymer ?
#
loop_
_entity_poly.entity_id
_entity_poly.type
_entity_poly.pdbx_seq_one_letter_code
_entity_poly.pdbx_strand_id
1 'polypeptide(L)'
;MLLPESNGRANSSPLMNWLDTLPARRYSPGVSAGKAGDGHAAEVNFAPANFIITPTEKNTPEAIQWAKDLAEVLGFHHICTLTVQEHDKMIGYVSQLCHAIAVSLMCANDNSSLCEYTGDSFRDLTRIARINDKMWAELFLWTKDNLISEIDQFDAALQQMRAALVADDRNKLEEMFRLSTQRRAAFDKKLPE
;
A
#
# COMPACT_ATOMS: atom_id res chain seq x y z
N MET A 1 -15.90 14.41 25.87
CA MET A 1 -15.29 15.68 25.43
C MET A 1 -15.68 15.86 23.98
N LEU A 2 -16.66 16.72 23.71
CA LEU A 2 -17.18 16.95 22.35
C LEU A 2 -16.14 17.73 21.54
N LEU A 3 -15.80 17.22 20.38
CA LEU A 3 -14.92 17.92 19.41
C LEU A 3 -15.69 19.12 18.84
N PRO A 4 -15.10 20.30 18.72
CA PRO A 4 -15.78 21.45 18.13
C PRO A 4 -15.94 21.29 16.62
N GLU A 5 -17.11 21.66 16.13
CA GLU A 5 -17.45 21.71 14.71
C GLU A 5 -16.53 22.61 13.89
N SER A 6 -16.23 22.16 12.70
CA SER A 6 -15.22 22.71 11.83
C SER A 6 -15.74 23.87 10.97
N ASN A 7 -15.71 25.07 11.47
CA ASN A 7 -15.95 26.25 10.65
C ASN A 7 -14.75 27.19 10.66
N GLY A 8 -14.21 27.44 9.46
CA GLY A 8 -13.33 28.55 9.11
C GLY A 8 -12.02 28.67 9.92
N ARG A 9 -10.93 28.03 9.46
CA ARG A 9 -9.89 27.74 10.38
C ARG A 9 -8.53 28.31 10.13
N ALA A 10 -8.24 29.34 10.89
CA ALA A 10 -6.90 29.83 11.06
C ALA A 10 -6.17 29.25 12.31
N ASN A 11 -6.81 28.34 13.09
CA ASN A 11 -6.27 27.84 14.36
C ASN A 11 -6.58 26.34 14.61
N SER A 12 -6.23 25.48 13.65
CA SER A 12 -6.16 24.05 13.96
C SER A 12 -4.96 23.77 14.88
N SER A 13 -5.18 22.97 15.93
CA SER A 13 -4.08 22.54 16.79
C SER A 13 -3.03 21.77 15.99
N PRO A 14 -1.75 21.73 16.43
CA PRO A 14 -0.72 20.91 15.77
C PRO A 14 -1.16 19.47 15.53
N LEU A 15 -1.93 18.90 16.46
CA LEU A 15 -2.54 17.58 16.33
C LEU A 15 -3.51 17.49 15.15
N MET A 16 -4.37 18.48 14.95
CA MET A 16 -5.33 18.48 13.84
C MET A 16 -4.63 18.63 12.50
N ASN A 17 -3.61 19.49 12.42
CA ASN A 17 -2.78 19.62 11.23
C ASN A 17 -2.06 18.32 10.90
N TRP A 18 -1.60 17.60 11.90
CA TRP A 18 -0.97 16.29 11.72
C TRP A 18 -1.98 15.23 11.29
N LEU A 19 -3.18 15.18 11.89
CA LEU A 19 -4.26 14.28 11.45
C LEU A 19 -4.68 14.54 10.00
N ASP A 20 -4.65 15.81 9.56
CA ASP A 20 -4.93 16.18 8.17
C ASP A 20 -3.79 15.75 7.22
N THR A 21 -2.57 15.55 7.73
CA THR A 21 -1.41 15.09 6.94
C THR A 21 -1.22 13.58 7.02
N LEU A 22 -1.82 12.92 8.00
CA LEU A 22 -1.92 11.47 7.92
C LEU A 22 -2.76 11.16 6.71
N PRO A 23 -2.24 10.35 5.79
CA PRO A 23 -3.07 9.84 4.72
C PRO A 23 -4.22 9.11 5.40
N ALA A 24 -5.36 9.76 5.37
CA ALA A 24 -6.58 9.26 5.96
C ALA A 24 -6.86 7.87 5.42
N ARG A 25 -6.64 6.85 6.22
CA ARG A 25 -6.84 5.45 5.89
C ARG A 25 -5.63 4.72 5.35
N ARG A 26 -4.59 4.64 6.14
CA ARG A 26 -3.63 3.62 5.83
C ARG A 26 -3.96 2.34 6.53
N TYR A 27 -4.40 1.50 5.67
CA TYR A 27 -4.50 0.10 5.88
C TYR A 27 -3.12 -0.44 6.25
N SER A 28 -2.94 -0.82 7.48
CA SER A 28 -1.80 -1.63 7.85
C SER A 28 -1.98 -3.04 7.27
N PRO A 29 -1.06 -3.56 6.45
CA PRO A 29 -1.14 -4.93 6.00
C PRO A 29 -0.93 -5.87 7.20
N GLY A 30 -1.96 -6.27 7.82
CA GLY A 30 -1.97 -7.10 9.04
C GLY A 30 -3.22 -6.87 9.89
N VAL A 31 -3.92 -5.76 9.69
CA VAL A 31 -5.25 -5.58 10.26
C VAL A 31 -6.25 -6.16 9.26
N SER A 32 -6.90 -7.27 9.62
CA SER A 32 -7.85 -7.91 8.71
C SER A 32 -9.04 -6.98 8.44
N ALA A 33 -9.41 -6.86 7.16
CA ALA A 33 -10.51 -6.00 6.69
C ALA A 33 -11.89 -6.33 7.28
N GLY A 34 -12.00 -7.34 8.10
CA GLY A 34 -13.25 -7.79 8.71
C GLY A 34 -13.44 -7.39 10.17
N LYS A 35 -12.43 -6.75 10.79
CA LYS A 35 -12.50 -6.38 12.22
C LYS A 35 -12.60 -4.87 12.36
N ALA A 36 -13.78 -4.34 12.20
CA ALA A 36 -14.07 -2.93 12.43
C ALA A 36 -14.99 -2.80 13.66
N GLY A 37 -14.74 -1.81 14.50
CA GLY A 37 -15.52 -1.47 15.70
C GLY A 37 -14.78 -1.64 17.01
N ASP A 38 -15.30 -1.02 18.04
CA ASP A 38 -14.67 -0.89 19.36
C ASP A 38 -14.40 -2.23 20.05
N GLY A 39 -15.19 -3.27 19.75
CA GLY A 39 -15.05 -4.62 20.33
C GLY A 39 -13.76 -5.36 19.92
N HIS A 40 -13.03 -4.87 18.90
CA HIS A 40 -11.82 -5.50 18.38
C HIS A 40 -10.55 -4.68 18.63
N ALA A 41 -10.65 -3.55 19.31
CA ALA A 41 -9.51 -2.66 19.55
C ALA A 41 -8.35 -3.36 20.29
N ALA A 42 -8.67 -4.26 21.21
CA ALA A 42 -7.67 -5.03 21.98
C ALA A 42 -6.97 -6.13 21.15
N GLU A 43 -7.49 -6.47 19.96
CA GLU A 43 -6.93 -7.50 19.08
C GLU A 43 -5.95 -6.91 18.04
N VAL A 44 -5.85 -5.59 17.97
CA VAL A 44 -5.02 -4.91 16.97
C VAL A 44 -3.58 -4.93 17.41
N ASN A 45 -2.73 -5.58 16.62
CA ASN A 45 -1.28 -5.56 16.80
C ASN A 45 -0.64 -4.69 15.71
N PHE A 46 -0.08 -3.56 16.10
CA PHE A 46 0.58 -2.62 15.18
C PHE A 46 2.06 -2.93 14.94
N ALA A 47 2.67 -3.83 15.71
CA ALA A 47 4.09 -4.13 15.62
C ALA A 47 4.58 -4.49 14.20
N PRO A 48 3.86 -5.30 13.41
CA PRO A 48 4.30 -5.63 12.05
C PRO A 48 4.03 -4.54 11.01
N ALA A 49 3.37 -3.44 11.40
CA ALA A 49 2.97 -2.37 10.50
C ALA A 49 4.01 -1.26 10.44
N ASN A 50 4.03 -0.55 9.30
CA ASN A 50 4.82 0.65 9.15
C ASN A 50 3.97 1.88 9.51
N PHE A 51 4.55 2.82 10.26
CA PHE A 51 3.96 4.13 10.51
C PHE A 51 4.72 5.18 9.69
N ILE A 52 4.04 5.76 8.71
CA ILE A 52 4.65 6.71 7.78
C ILE A 52 4.13 8.10 8.11
N ILE A 53 5.04 9.03 8.37
CA ILE A 53 4.74 10.44 8.64
C ILE A 53 5.08 11.23 7.38
N THR A 54 4.13 12.00 6.87
CA THR A 54 4.32 12.87 5.71
C THR A 54 4.10 14.33 6.12
N PRO A 55 5.13 14.99 6.69
CA PRO A 55 4.98 16.36 7.15
C PRO A 55 4.90 17.32 5.97
N THR A 56 4.16 18.40 6.20
CA THR A 56 4.09 19.56 5.31
C THR A 56 4.74 20.77 5.97
N GLU A 57 4.88 21.86 5.24
CA GLU A 57 5.41 23.13 5.79
C GLU A 57 4.57 23.69 6.97
N LYS A 58 3.34 23.21 7.14
CA LYS A 58 2.44 23.62 8.24
C LYS A 58 2.70 22.88 9.54
N ASN A 59 3.49 21.81 9.51
CA ASN A 59 3.76 21.00 10.69
C ASN A 59 5.01 21.49 11.39
N THR A 60 4.92 21.69 12.72
CA THR A 60 6.09 22.04 13.53
C THR A 60 6.94 20.81 13.84
N PRO A 61 8.23 20.99 14.15
CA PRO A 61 9.10 19.88 14.58
C PRO A 61 8.53 19.13 15.80
N GLU A 62 7.91 19.85 16.73
CA GLU A 62 7.28 19.29 17.94
C GLU A 62 6.08 18.40 17.57
N ALA A 63 5.26 18.81 16.59
CA ALA A 63 4.13 18.01 16.11
C ALA A 63 4.61 16.71 15.45
N ILE A 64 5.70 16.77 14.68
CA ILE A 64 6.32 15.60 14.06
C ILE A 64 6.88 14.66 15.12
N GLN A 65 7.57 15.20 16.14
CA GLN A 65 8.10 14.39 17.24
C GLN A 65 6.96 13.73 18.03
N TRP A 66 5.92 14.47 18.34
CA TRP A 66 4.74 13.93 19.01
C TRP A 66 4.09 12.77 18.22
N ALA A 67 4.05 12.88 16.90
CA ALA A 67 3.55 11.79 16.05
C ALA A 67 4.40 10.53 16.14
N LYS A 68 5.74 10.67 16.24
CA LYS A 68 6.66 9.55 16.45
C LYS A 68 6.45 8.91 17.81
N ASP A 69 6.40 9.71 18.84
CA ASP A 69 6.18 9.24 20.22
C ASP A 69 4.85 8.47 20.33
N LEU A 70 3.80 8.98 19.68
CA LEU A 70 2.51 8.28 19.63
C LEU A 70 2.62 6.93 18.92
N ALA A 71 3.33 6.86 17.78
CA ALA A 71 3.52 5.62 17.07
C ALA A 71 4.30 4.58 17.88
N GLU A 72 5.31 5.02 18.64
CA GLU A 72 6.04 4.16 19.56
C GLU A 72 5.14 3.62 20.68
N VAL A 73 4.32 4.48 21.32
CA VAL A 73 3.35 4.07 22.34
C VAL A 73 2.33 3.08 21.79
N LEU A 74 1.92 3.23 20.53
CA LEU A 74 1.03 2.29 19.85
C LEU A 74 1.72 0.98 19.45
N GLY A 75 3.04 0.88 19.62
CA GLY A 75 3.80 -0.34 19.37
C GLY A 75 4.22 -0.57 17.91
N PHE A 76 4.25 0.47 17.07
CA PHE A 76 4.82 0.36 15.72
C PHE A 76 6.33 0.17 15.81
N HIS A 77 6.86 -0.87 15.17
CA HIS A 77 8.31 -1.14 15.15
C HIS A 77 9.05 -0.37 14.05
N HIS A 78 8.35 0.04 13.01
CA HIS A 78 8.95 0.81 11.93
C HIS A 78 8.22 2.14 11.74
N ILE A 79 8.92 3.22 12.08
CA ILE A 79 8.42 4.59 11.97
C ILE A 79 9.35 5.34 11.03
N CYS A 80 8.82 5.90 9.95
CA CYS A 80 9.60 6.66 8.98
C CYS A 80 8.93 7.98 8.63
N THR A 81 9.74 8.91 8.12
CA THR A 81 9.25 10.20 7.63
C THR A 81 9.60 10.30 6.15
N LEU A 82 8.62 10.60 5.33
CA LEU A 82 8.74 10.80 3.90
C LEU A 82 8.16 12.16 3.50
N THR A 83 8.65 12.74 2.43
CA THR A 83 7.94 13.82 1.76
C THR A 83 6.64 13.29 1.16
N VAL A 84 5.70 14.19 0.88
CA VAL A 84 4.43 13.82 0.21
C VAL A 84 4.70 13.13 -1.12
N GLN A 85 5.65 13.64 -1.89
CA GLN A 85 6.04 13.12 -3.20
C GLN A 85 6.64 11.71 -3.12
N GLU A 86 7.57 11.48 -2.17
CA GLU A 86 8.16 10.15 -1.94
C GLU A 86 7.10 9.15 -1.51
N HIS A 87 6.20 9.59 -0.62
CA HIS A 87 5.09 8.79 -0.17
C HIS A 87 4.18 8.38 -1.34
N ASP A 88 3.71 9.34 -2.15
CA ASP A 88 2.78 9.07 -3.25
C ASP A 88 3.41 8.15 -4.30
N LYS A 89 4.70 8.35 -4.60
CA LYS A 89 5.46 7.45 -5.46
C LYS A 89 5.52 6.03 -4.87
N MET A 90 5.85 5.92 -3.58
CA MET A 90 5.95 4.61 -2.92
C MET A 90 4.61 3.88 -2.88
N ILE A 91 3.52 4.59 -2.57
CA ILE A 91 2.17 4.02 -2.55
C ILE A 91 1.67 3.66 -3.95
N GLY A 92 2.06 4.43 -4.95
CA GLY A 92 1.84 4.09 -6.35
C GLY A 92 2.30 2.65 -6.65
N TYR A 93 3.52 2.32 -6.25
CA TYR A 93 4.11 1.00 -6.46
C TYR A 93 3.55 -0.08 -5.52
N VAL A 94 3.68 0.10 -4.19
CA VAL A 94 3.42 -0.99 -3.23
C VAL A 94 1.94 -1.26 -2.95
N SER A 95 1.06 -0.36 -3.38
CA SER A 95 -0.39 -0.46 -3.14
C SER A 95 -1.20 -0.35 -4.43
N GLN A 96 -1.14 0.79 -5.11
CA GLN A 96 -2.02 1.07 -6.24
C GLN A 96 -1.73 0.18 -7.45
N LEU A 97 -0.45 -0.02 -7.80
CA LEU A 97 -0.06 -0.95 -8.86
C LEU A 97 -0.52 -2.38 -8.54
N CYS A 98 -0.39 -2.84 -7.29
CA CYS A 98 -0.85 -4.16 -6.90
C CYS A 98 -2.36 -4.34 -7.16
N HIS A 99 -3.18 -3.32 -6.84
CA HIS A 99 -4.60 -3.37 -7.13
C HIS A 99 -4.90 -3.28 -8.63
N ALA A 100 -4.16 -2.44 -9.37
CA ALA A 100 -4.29 -2.36 -10.82
C ALA A 100 -4.00 -3.71 -11.50
N ILE A 101 -2.94 -4.40 -11.08
CA ILE A 101 -2.59 -5.75 -11.57
C ILE A 101 -3.69 -6.75 -11.26
N ALA A 102 -4.16 -6.81 -10.00
CA ALA A 102 -5.19 -7.76 -9.58
C ALA A 102 -6.51 -7.55 -10.33
N VAL A 103 -6.95 -6.29 -10.47
CA VAL A 103 -8.16 -5.93 -11.23
C VAL A 103 -8.00 -6.25 -12.70
N SER A 104 -6.87 -5.87 -13.32
CA SER A 104 -6.60 -6.15 -14.73
C SER A 104 -6.55 -7.66 -15.03
N LEU A 105 -5.94 -8.44 -14.12
CA LEU A 105 -5.91 -9.89 -14.24
C LEU A 105 -7.32 -10.50 -14.22
N MET A 106 -8.19 -10.02 -13.34
CA MET A 106 -9.59 -10.47 -13.29
C MET A 106 -10.39 -10.04 -14.54
N CYS A 107 -10.07 -8.89 -15.12
CA CYS A 107 -10.73 -8.40 -16.34
C CYS A 107 -10.17 -9.04 -17.63
N ALA A 108 -9.00 -9.66 -17.58
CA ALA A 108 -8.34 -10.23 -18.76
C ALA A 108 -8.96 -11.56 -19.23
N ASN A 109 -9.80 -12.19 -18.41
CA ASN A 109 -10.40 -13.47 -18.72
C ASN A 109 -11.87 -13.50 -18.27
N ASP A 110 -12.78 -13.81 -19.18
CA ASP A 110 -14.23 -13.84 -18.98
C ASP A 110 -14.79 -15.27 -18.74
N ASN A 111 -13.92 -16.27 -18.57
CA ASN A 111 -14.35 -17.63 -18.32
C ASN A 111 -15.05 -17.76 -16.96
N SER A 112 -16.37 -17.97 -17.01
CA SER A 112 -17.21 -18.09 -15.79
C SER A 112 -16.89 -19.31 -14.92
N SER A 113 -16.28 -20.36 -15.50
CA SER A 113 -15.86 -21.58 -14.78
C SER A 113 -14.44 -21.48 -14.22
N LEU A 114 -13.78 -20.33 -14.33
CA LEU A 114 -12.39 -20.18 -13.89
C LEU A 114 -12.20 -20.54 -12.41
N CYS A 115 -13.20 -20.28 -11.57
CA CYS A 115 -13.17 -20.60 -10.15
C CYS A 115 -13.01 -22.10 -9.84
N GLU A 116 -13.40 -22.99 -10.75
CA GLU A 116 -13.28 -24.44 -10.60
C GLU A 116 -11.83 -24.93 -10.78
N TYR A 117 -10.97 -24.11 -11.41
CA TYR A 117 -9.61 -24.48 -11.78
C TYR A 117 -8.54 -23.70 -10.99
N THR A 118 -8.95 -22.78 -10.11
CA THR A 118 -8.01 -21.89 -9.41
C THR A 118 -7.40 -22.53 -8.18
N GLY A 119 -6.06 -22.45 -8.06
CA GLY A 119 -5.30 -22.75 -6.84
C GLY A 119 -5.08 -21.52 -5.97
N ASP A 120 -4.30 -21.72 -4.90
CA ASP A 120 -4.03 -20.65 -3.91
C ASP A 120 -3.29 -19.46 -4.51
N SER A 121 -2.32 -19.69 -5.39
CA SER A 121 -1.55 -18.62 -6.04
C SER A 121 -2.44 -17.61 -6.76
N PHE A 122 -3.47 -18.08 -7.47
CA PHE A 122 -4.41 -17.19 -8.15
C PHE A 122 -5.29 -16.43 -7.15
N ARG A 123 -5.79 -17.13 -6.12
CA ARG A 123 -6.63 -16.52 -5.08
C ARG A 123 -5.87 -15.47 -4.29
N ASP A 124 -4.61 -15.74 -3.94
CA ASP A 124 -3.76 -14.79 -3.21
C ASP A 124 -3.48 -13.55 -4.03
N LEU A 125 -3.11 -13.71 -5.31
CA LEU A 125 -2.81 -12.60 -6.20
C LEU A 125 -4.06 -11.74 -6.49
N THR A 126 -5.23 -12.36 -6.62
CA THR A 126 -6.49 -11.67 -6.98
C THR A 126 -7.35 -11.28 -5.79
N ARG A 127 -6.96 -11.63 -4.56
CA ARG A 127 -7.72 -11.35 -3.34
C ARG A 127 -8.12 -9.89 -3.20
N ILE A 128 -7.26 -8.98 -3.62
CA ILE A 128 -7.48 -7.54 -3.54
C ILE A 128 -8.26 -6.96 -4.74
N ALA A 129 -8.61 -7.78 -5.73
CA ALA A 129 -9.41 -7.33 -6.87
C ALA A 129 -10.89 -7.07 -6.52
N ARG A 130 -11.36 -7.59 -5.38
CA ARG A 130 -12.67 -7.21 -4.86
C ARG A 130 -12.57 -5.84 -4.19
N ILE A 131 -12.95 -4.82 -4.91
CA ILE A 131 -12.56 -3.43 -4.65
C ILE A 131 -13.81 -2.54 -4.52
N ASN A 132 -13.72 -1.45 -3.76
CA ASN A 132 -14.73 -0.40 -3.79
C ASN A 132 -14.45 0.47 -5.04
N ASP A 133 -15.26 0.31 -6.05
CA ASP A 133 -15.11 0.91 -7.39
C ASP A 133 -14.99 2.43 -7.35
N LYS A 134 -15.85 3.12 -6.61
CA LYS A 134 -15.87 4.58 -6.52
C LYS A 134 -14.62 5.12 -5.81
N MET A 135 -14.31 4.56 -4.63
CA MET A 135 -13.16 5.00 -3.85
C MET A 135 -11.84 4.79 -4.61
N TRP A 136 -11.67 3.64 -5.26
CA TRP A 136 -10.44 3.32 -5.95
C TRP A 136 -10.29 4.08 -7.27
N ALA A 137 -11.39 4.33 -7.98
CA ALA A 137 -11.36 5.20 -9.15
C ALA A 137 -10.89 6.62 -8.78
N GLU A 138 -11.41 7.17 -7.67
CA GLU A 138 -10.98 8.48 -7.16
C GLU A 138 -9.50 8.48 -6.77
N LEU A 139 -9.04 7.47 -6.02
CA LEU A 139 -7.62 7.34 -5.62
C LEU A 139 -6.68 7.24 -6.82
N PHE A 140 -7.04 6.45 -7.81
CA PHE A 140 -6.22 6.29 -9.03
C PHE A 140 -6.13 7.60 -9.81
N LEU A 141 -7.22 8.34 -9.91
CA LEU A 141 -7.25 9.62 -10.61
C LEU A 141 -6.46 10.71 -9.89
N TRP A 142 -6.44 10.72 -8.56
CA TRP A 142 -5.68 11.71 -7.79
C TRP A 142 -4.16 11.54 -7.91
N THR A 143 -3.70 10.32 -8.09
CA THR A 143 -2.26 10.01 -8.20
C THR A 143 -1.91 9.41 -9.57
N LYS A 144 -2.70 9.74 -10.60
CA LYS A 144 -2.67 9.11 -11.92
C LYS A 144 -1.27 9.09 -12.55
N ASP A 145 -0.51 10.18 -12.44
CA ASP A 145 0.79 10.28 -13.12
C ASP A 145 1.81 9.32 -12.49
N ASN A 146 1.81 9.18 -11.16
CA ASN A 146 2.62 8.20 -10.45
C ASN A 146 2.19 6.77 -10.83
N LEU A 147 0.89 6.50 -10.80
CA LEU A 147 0.38 5.17 -11.11
C LEU A 147 0.64 4.76 -12.57
N ILE A 148 0.46 5.68 -13.53
CA ILE A 148 0.80 5.44 -14.94
C ILE A 148 2.27 5.08 -15.08
N SER A 149 3.17 5.85 -14.46
CA SER A 149 4.60 5.56 -14.49
C SER A 149 4.94 4.16 -13.93
N GLU A 150 4.28 3.74 -12.86
CA GLU A 150 4.49 2.40 -12.28
C GLU A 150 3.89 1.28 -13.15
N ILE A 151 2.76 1.53 -13.80
CA ILE A 151 2.16 0.60 -14.78
C ILE A 151 3.10 0.43 -15.97
N ASP A 152 3.66 1.50 -16.52
CA ASP A 152 4.57 1.46 -17.66
C ASP A 152 5.84 0.65 -17.33
N GLN A 153 6.40 0.83 -16.13
CA GLN A 153 7.55 0.05 -15.66
C GLN A 153 7.21 -1.45 -15.50
N PHE A 154 6.03 -1.73 -14.96
CA PHE A 154 5.54 -3.11 -14.82
C PHE A 154 5.30 -3.76 -16.18
N ASP A 155 4.65 -3.06 -17.11
CA ASP A 155 4.43 -3.56 -18.49
C ASP A 155 5.77 -3.83 -19.18
N ALA A 156 6.75 -2.92 -19.05
CA ALA A 156 8.09 -3.14 -19.61
C ALA A 156 8.75 -4.42 -19.06
N ALA A 157 8.61 -4.71 -17.77
CA ALA A 157 9.11 -5.94 -17.17
C ALA A 157 8.36 -7.18 -17.68
N LEU A 158 7.04 -7.08 -17.86
CA LEU A 158 6.21 -8.15 -18.42
C LEU A 158 6.57 -8.42 -19.91
N GLN A 159 6.83 -7.37 -20.69
CA GLN A 159 7.29 -7.50 -22.07
C GLN A 159 8.67 -8.15 -22.17
N GLN A 160 9.57 -7.90 -21.24
CA GLN A 160 10.87 -8.60 -21.18
C GLN A 160 10.68 -10.11 -20.96
N MET A 161 9.79 -10.49 -20.03
CA MET A 161 9.47 -11.89 -19.80
C MET A 161 8.84 -12.53 -21.04
N ARG A 162 7.89 -11.84 -21.67
CA ARG A 162 7.26 -12.28 -22.92
C ARG A 162 8.28 -12.46 -24.04
N ALA A 163 9.21 -11.54 -24.21
CA ALA A 163 10.26 -11.62 -25.22
C ALA A 163 11.19 -12.84 -24.99
N ALA A 164 11.56 -13.10 -23.75
CA ALA A 164 12.36 -14.26 -23.39
C ALA A 164 11.60 -15.58 -23.68
N LEU A 165 10.30 -15.64 -23.43
CA LEU A 165 9.46 -16.79 -23.77
C LEU A 165 9.36 -17.00 -25.29
N VAL A 166 9.16 -15.93 -26.07
CA VAL A 166 9.10 -16.01 -27.54
C VAL A 166 10.40 -16.49 -28.14
N ALA A 167 11.53 -16.13 -27.52
CA ALA A 167 12.88 -16.50 -27.97
C ALA A 167 13.38 -17.86 -27.42
N ASP A 168 12.55 -18.56 -26.62
CA ASP A 168 12.97 -19.74 -25.84
C ASP A 168 14.25 -19.50 -25.01
N ASP A 169 14.45 -18.23 -24.57
CA ASP A 169 15.64 -17.81 -23.82
C ASP A 169 15.52 -18.23 -22.34
N ARG A 170 15.90 -19.47 -22.09
CA ARG A 170 15.95 -20.04 -20.75
C ARG A 170 16.86 -19.27 -19.79
N ASN A 171 18.01 -18.81 -20.28
CA ASN A 171 18.97 -18.11 -19.44
C ASN A 171 18.40 -16.79 -18.94
N LYS A 172 17.70 -16.05 -19.80
CA LYS A 172 17.05 -14.80 -19.44
C LYS A 172 15.92 -15.02 -18.44
N LEU A 173 15.10 -16.05 -18.61
CA LEU A 173 14.07 -16.41 -17.63
C LEU A 173 14.66 -16.75 -16.27
N GLU A 174 15.71 -17.57 -16.23
CA GLU A 174 16.38 -17.93 -14.98
C GLU A 174 17.02 -16.72 -14.29
N GLU A 175 17.59 -15.77 -15.06
CA GLU A 175 18.10 -14.51 -14.52
C GLU A 175 16.98 -13.72 -13.83
N MET A 176 15.84 -13.55 -14.51
CA MET A 176 14.68 -12.84 -13.97
C MET A 176 14.15 -13.52 -12.69
N PHE A 177 14.08 -14.84 -12.65
CA PHE A 177 13.61 -15.58 -11.47
C PHE A 177 14.57 -15.47 -10.29
N ARG A 178 15.89 -15.52 -10.54
CA ARG A 178 16.89 -15.30 -9.48
C ARG A 178 16.80 -13.90 -8.91
N LEU A 179 16.68 -12.88 -9.77
CA LEU A 179 16.52 -11.50 -9.33
C LEU A 179 15.24 -11.31 -8.50
N SER A 180 14.13 -11.89 -8.95
CA SER A 180 12.86 -11.86 -8.21
C SER A 180 12.99 -12.48 -6.82
N THR A 181 13.58 -13.68 -6.74
CA THR A 181 13.81 -14.39 -5.47
C THR A 181 14.69 -13.58 -4.52
N GLN A 182 15.78 -13.02 -5.04
CA GLN A 182 16.69 -12.18 -4.25
C GLN A 182 15.97 -10.94 -3.69
N ARG A 183 15.18 -10.26 -4.50
CA ARG A 183 14.43 -9.08 -4.06
C ARG A 183 13.34 -9.45 -3.06
N ARG A 184 12.63 -10.56 -3.28
CA ARG A 184 11.56 -11.03 -2.40
C ARG A 184 12.06 -11.37 -0.99
N ALA A 185 13.27 -11.92 -0.88
CA ALA A 185 13.87 -12.27 0.42
C ALA A 185 14.00 -11.08 1.39
N ALA A 186 14.08 -9.85 0.87
CA ALA A 186 14.11 -8.64 1.71
C ALA A 186 12.76 -8.35 2.41
N PHE A 187 11.67 -8.96 1.95
CA PHE A 187 10.34 -8.79 2.51
C PHE A 187 9.95 -9.90 3.51
N ASP A 188 10.79 -10.90 3.68
CA ASP A 188 10.57 -11.93 4.67
C ASP A 188 10.85 -11.31 6.05
N LYS A 189 9.76 -11.00 6.77
CA LYS A 189 9.85 -10.42 8.11
C LYS A 189 10.57 -11.40 9.00
N LYS A 190 11.75 -11.04 9.47
CA LYS A 190 12.35 -11.70 10.64
C LYS A 190 11.46 -11.32 11.82
N LEU A 191 10.64 -12.26 12.28
CA LEU A 191 10.00 -12.10 13.59
C LEU A 191 11.14 -11.97 14.61
N PRO A 192 11.11 -10.99 15.51
CA PRO A 192 12.05 -10.98 16.63
C PRO A 192 11.86 -12.29 17.42
N GLU A 193 13.00 -12.94 17.72
CA GLU A 193 13.06 -14.10 18.61
C GLU A 193 12.58 -13.75 20.02
#